data_2b23cb3564e8fa637bb91aab2a29dbe7
#
_entry.id   2b23cb3564e8fa637bb91aab2a29dbe7
#
_cell.length_a   1.000
_cell.length_b   1.000
_cell.length_c   1.000
_cell.angle_alpha   90.00
_cell.angle_beta   90.00
_cell.angle_gamma   90.00
#
_symmetry.space_group_name_H-M   'P 1'
#
loop_
_entity.id
_entity.type
_entity.pdbx_description
1 polymer ?
#
loop_
_entity_poly.entity_id
_entity_poly.type
_entity_poly.pdbx_seq_one_letter_code
_entity_poly.pdbx_strand_id
1 'polypeptide(L)'
;MKNKIHNYDFLIIGAGLIGCLAALELIKKNFKVLVIDKNENLFSDNRTLAVNANSTDFLKGLGLWKILQSQSEPIKKILISDYINSNKITFNHEPEVMGNVIFNQDLLFNARKKLKSKKSILLKINLPISSLKKENIICIKKKFYMFKKIILSAGKNFDNEAIHKKSFNQGHQSFVGFFNHSKNHNNFAYEYFTKSGPLAVLPAPHKDKFFSTFIYSSKIKVSHNDLKNLI
;
A
#
# COMPACT_ATOMS: atom_id res chain seq x y z
N MET A 1 -21.32 38.30 6.12
CA MET A 1 -19.96 37.77 6.39
C MET A 1 -19.43 37.14 5.11
N LYS A 2 -18.33 37.63 4.53
CA LYS A 2 -17.69 36.98 3.36
C LYS A 2 -17.14 35.61 3.81
N ASN A 3 -17.66 34.54 3.26
CA ASN A 3 -17.16 33.19 3.55
C ASN A 3 -15.68 33.11 3.13
N LYS A 4 -14.81 32.83 4.09
CA LYS A 4 -13.36 32.67 3.84
C LYS A 4 -13.11 31.43 2.97
N ILE A 5 -12.52 31.63 1.78
CA ILE A 5 -12.13 30.56 0.87
C ILE A 5 -10.70 30.10 1.22
N HIS A 6 -10.53 28.81 1.40
CA HIS A 6 -9.22 28.18 1.64
C HIS A 6 -8.65 27.68 0.32
N ASN A 7 -7.53 28.24 -0.12
CA ASN A 7 -6.90 27.92 -1.41
C ASN A 7 -5.88 26.80 -1.26
N TYR A 8 -5.96 25.80 -2.16
CA TYR A 8 -5.05 24.68 -2.30
C TYR A 8 -4.61 24.51 -3.76
N ASP A 9 -3.42 23.95 -3.97
CA ASP A 9 -2.96 23.57 -5.31
C ASP A 9 -3.59 22.24 -5.73
N PHE A 10 -3.68 21.30 -4.79
CA PHE A 10 -4.22 19.96 -5.03
C PHE A 10 -5.28 19.56 -4.00
N LEU A 11 -6.35 18.95 -4.51
CA LEU A 11 -7.26 18.11 -3.73
C LEU A 11 -6.95 16.64 -4.05
N ILE A 12 -6.72 15.83 -3.02
CA ILE A 12 -6.55 14.38 -3.18
C ILE A 12 -7.74 13.68 -2.54
N ILE A 13 -8.46 12.89 -3.33
CA ILE A 13 -9.63 12.12 -2.89
C ILE A 13 -9.21 10.68 -2.65
N GLY A 14 -9.22 10.27 -1.39
CA GLY A 14 -8.75 8.98 -0.92
C GLY A 14 -7.45 9.10 -0.13
N ALA A 15 -7.51 8.83 1.17
CA ALA A 15 -6.36 8.80 2.08
C ALA A 15 -5.87 7.34 2.31
N GLY A 16 -5.92 6.52 1.27
CA GLY A 16 -5.20 5.27 1.20
C GLY A 16 -3.69 5.51 1.05
N LEU A 17 -2.91 4.44 0.94
CA LEU A 17 -1.45 4.54 0.88
C LEU A 17 -0.98 5.47 -0.24
N ILE A 18 -1.48 5.27 -1.47
CA ILE A 18 -1.09 6.06 -2.64
C ILE A 18 -1.42 7.55 -2.45
N GLY A 19 -2.65 7.86 -2.00
CA GLY A 19 -3.06 9.25 -1.77
C GLY A 19 -2.23 9.95 -0.69
N CYS A 20 -1.91 9.25 0.39
CA CYS A 20 -1.09 9.80 1.46
C CYS A 20 0.35 10.05 1.01
N LEU A 21 0.97 9.11 0.28
CA LEU A 21 2.34 9.26 -0.21
C LEU A 21 2.44 10.36 -1.27
N ALA A 22 1.48 10.42 -2.21
CA ALA A 22 1.40 11.51 -3.19
C ALA A 22 1.26 12.89 -2.52
N ALA A 23 0.40 12.98 -1.49
CA ALA A 23 0.23 14.22 -0.73
C ALA A 23 1.54 14.65 -0.05
N LEU A 24 2.24 13.73 0.61
CA LEU A 24 3.49 14.04 1.30
C LEU A 24 4.57 14.49 0.33
N GLU A 25 4.68 13.87 -0.85
CA GLU A 25 5.64 14.27 -1.88
C GLU A 25 5.31 15.67 -2.45
N LEU A 26 4.04 15.96 -2.72
CA LEU A 26 3.62 17.29 -3.18
C LEU A 26 3.87 18.36 -2.13
N ILE A 27 3.60 18.07 -0.85
CA ILE A 27 3.90 18.98 0.26
C ILE A 27 5.40 19.24 0.38
N LYS A 28 6.24 18.20 0.20
CA LYS A 28 7.71 18.35 0.17
C LYS A 28 8.17 19.28 -0.94
N LYS A 29 7.42 19.34 -2.06
CA LYS A 29 7.64 20.27 -3.18
C LYS A 29 6.95 21.64 -2.98
N ASN A 30 6.56 21.97 -1.76
CA ASN A 30 5.93 23.22 -1.35
C ASN A 30 4.53 23.49 -1.94
N PHE A 31 3.84 22.48 -2.45
CA PHE A 31 2.45 22.61 -2.83
C PHE A 31 1.51 22.58 -1.62
N LYS A 32 0.44 23.36 -1.66
CA LYS A 32 -0.65 23.28 -0.69
C LYS A 32 -1.60 22.16 -1.09
N VAL A 33 -1.67 21.12 -0.27
CA VAL A 33 -2.44 19.91 -0.55
C VAL A 33 -3.50 19.69 0.53
N LEU A 34 -4.72 19.37 0.09
CA LEU A 34 -5.78 18.85 0.95
C LEU A 34 -6.09 17.42 0.55
N VAL A 35 -6.03 16.51 1.50
CA VAL A 35 -6.47 15.11 1.34
C VAL A 35 -7.81 14.93 2.04
N ILE A 36 -8.74 14.27 1.38
CA ILE A 36 -10.04 13.90 1.99
C ILE A 36 -10.29 12.41 1.89
N ASP A 37 -10.93 11.83 2.89
CA ASP A 37 -11.36 10.43 2.88
C ASP A 37 -12.68 10.27 3.63
N LYS A 38 -13.54 9.35 3.16
CA LYS A 38 -14.79 8.99 3.83
C LYS A 38 -14.56 8.22 5.13
N ASN A 39 -13.45 7.49 5.22
CA ASN A 39 -13.12 6.65 6.37
C ASN A 39 -12.09 7.36 7.27
N GLU A 40 -12.36 7.36 8.57
CA GLU A 40 -11.39 7.79 9.58
C GLU A 40 -10.51 6.65 10.03
N ASN A 41 -11.13 5.51 10.30
CA ASN A 41 -10.43 4.35 10.81
C ASN A 41 -9.61 3.68 9.72
N LEU A 42 -8.43 3.23 10.08
CA LEU A 42 -7.69 2.27 9.29
C LEU A 42 -8.39 0.92 9.47
N PHE A 43 -8.78 0.29 8.38
CA PHE A 43 -9.18 -1.11 8.45
C PHE A 43 -7.98 -1.93 8.93
N SER A 44 -8.24 -2.97 9.72
CA SER A 44 -7.22 -3.96 10.04
C SER A 44 -6.72 -4.57 8.72
N ASP A 45 -5.48 -4.28 8.39
CA ASP A 45 -4.85 -4.73 7.15
C ASP A 45 -3.52 -5.40 7.50
N ASN A 46 -3.58 -6.71 7.62
CA ASN A 46 -2.40 -7.52 7.96
C ASN A 46 -1.49 -7.78 6.75
N ARG A 47 -1.77 -7.19 5.58
CA ARG A 47 -0.92 -7.36 4.40
C ARG A 47 0.45 -6.76 4.64
N THR A 48 1.44 -7.45 4.12
CA THR A 48 2.82 -6.96 4.05
C THR A 48 3.10 -6.34 2.68
N LEU A 49 4.13 -5.52 2.63
CA LEU A 49 4.69 -4.92 1.43
C LEU A 49 6.19 -5.23 1.38
N ALA A 50 6.64 -5.77 0.27
CA ALA A 50 8.07 -5.82 -0.04
C ALA A 50 8.46 -4.51 -0.71
N VAL A 51 9.32 -3.73 -0.07
CA VAL A 51 9.82 -2.45 -0.57
C VAL A 51 11.28 -2.60 -1.00
N ASN A 52 11.55 -2.29 -2.26
CA ASN A 52 12.90 -2.31 -2.82
C ASN A 52 13.72 -1.07 -2.39
N ALA A 53 14.98 -1.00 -2.80
CA ALA A 53 15.88 0.10 -2.47
C ALA A 53 15.31 1.47 -2.89
N ASN A 54 14.82 1.60 -4.12
CA ASN A 54 14.25 2.86 -4.63
C ASN A 54 13.04 3.32 -3.83
N SER A 55 12.15 2.39 -3.48
CA SER A 55 10.99 2.68 -2.63
C SER A 55 11.41 3.06 -1.21
N THR A 56 12.44 2.41 -0.68
CA THR A 56 13.03 2.75 0.61
C THR A 56 13.60 4.18 0.61
N ASP A 57 14.32 4.57 -0.44
CA ASP A 57 14.88 5.92 -0.56
C ASP A 57 13.79 6.98 -0.73
N PHE A 58 12.74 6.68 -1.47
CA PHE A 58 11.55 7.53 -1.53
C PHE A 58 10.93 7.73 -0.13
N LEU A 59 10.76 6.66 0.64
CA LEU A 59 10.22 6.73 2.01
C LEU A 59 11.17 7.48 2.96
N LYS A 60 12.50 7.35 2.80
CA LYS A 60 13.50 8.19 3.49
C LYS A 60 13.30 9.66 3.16
N GLY A 61 13.15 9.98 1.88
CA GLY A 61 12.91 11.34 1.39
C GLY A 61 11.63 11.95 1.95
N LEU A 62 10.62 11.15 2.26
CA LEU A 62 9.40 11.57 2.95
C LEU A 62 9.53 11.60 4.48
N GLY A 63 10.66 11.16 5.05
CA GLY A 63 10.87 11.05 6.50
C GLY A 63 9.96 10.03 7.17
N LEU A 64 9.61 8.95 6.47
CA LEU A 64 8.81 7.83 6.99
C LEU A 64 9.68 6.62 7.34
N TRP A 65 10.80 6.43 6.63
CA TRP A 65 11.62 5.22 6.74
C TRP A 65 12.21 4.99 8.12
N LYS A 66 12.69 6.04 8.79
CA LYS A 66 13.30 5.93 10.14
C LYS A 66 12.41 5.20 11.15
N ILE A 67 11.08 5.42 11.07
CA ILE A 67 10.11 4.77 11.96
C ILE A 67 9.86 3.33 11.52
N LEU A 68 9.75 3.10 10.21
CA LEU A 68 9.42 1.80 9.64
C LEU A 68 10.58 0.82 9.70
N GLN A 69 11.82 1.30 9.62
CA GLN A 69 13.02 0.48 9.60
C GLN A 69 13.14 -0.44 10.82
N SER A 70 12.80 0.05 12.01
CA SER A 70 12.85 -0.75 13.24
C SER A 70 11.78 -1.86 13.29
N GLN A 71 10.78 -1.78 12.43
CA GLN A 71 9.66 -2.71 12.31
C GLN A 71 9.68 -3.45 10.97
N SER A 72 10.79 -3.37 10.24
CA SER A 72 10.94 -4.03 8.95
C SER A 72 11.77 -5.30 9.06
N GLU A 73 11.53 -6.23 8.14
CA GLU A 73 12.34 -7.44 7.99
C GLU A 73 13.09 -7.38 6.66
N PRO A 74 14.44 -7.44 6.65
CA PRO A 74 15.21 -7.35 5.40
C PRO A 74 15.06 -8.61 4.55
N ILE A 75 15.12 -8.44 3.23
CA ILE A 75 15.27 -9.51 2.24
C ILE A 75 16.72 -9.50 1.77
N LYS A 76 17.48 -10.54 2.13
CA LYS A 76 18.89 -10.68 1.73
C LYS A 76 19.06 -11.52 0.47
N LYS A 77 18.15 -12.45 0.24
CA LYS A 77 18.22 -13.41 -0.86
C LYS A 77 16.84 -13.71 -1.41
N ILE A 78 16.72 -13.85 -2.71
CA ILE A 78 15.50 -14.29 -3.37
C ILE A 78 15.80 -15.58 -4.13
N LEU A 79 15.00 -16.61 -3.85
CA LEU A 79 15.06 -17.91 -4.50
C LEU A 79 13.81 -18.09 -5.34
N ILE A 80 13.99 -18.25 -6.63
CA ILE A 80 12.89 -18.57 -7.55
C ILE A 80 13.02 -20.02 -7.96
N SER A 81 11.93 -20.77 -7.92
CA SER A 81 11.90 -22.14 -8.41
C SER A 81 10.65 -22.43 -9.23
N ASP A 82 10.82 -23.29 -10.22
CA ASP A 82 9.78 -23.79 -11.09
C ASP A 82 9.43 -25.23 -10.71
N TYR A 83 8.14 -25.50 -10.56
CA TYR A 83 7.62 -26.83 -10.26
C TYR A 83 7.89 -27.85 -11.37
N ILE A 84 7.88 -27.41 -12.64
CA ILE A 84 7.91 -28.31 -13.80
C ILE A 84 9.33 -28.86 -14.00
N ASN A 85 10.34 -27.99 -13.96
CA ASN A 85 11.71 -28.31 -14.37
C ASN A 85 12.68 -28.35 -13.18
N SER A 86 12.21 -28.11 -11.97
CA SER A 86 13.04 -27.96 -10.76
C SER A 86 14.18 -26.95 -10.90
N ASN A 87 14.08 -26.06 -11.89
CA ASN A 87 15.05 -25.01 -12.10
C ASN A 87 15.01 -24.02 -10.94
N LYS A 88 16.20 -23.58 -10.52
CA LYS A 88 16.35 -22.63 -9.42
C LYS A 88 17.19 -21.45 -9.87
N ILE A 89 16.67 -20.24 -9.64
CA ILE A 89 17.41 -19.01 -9.84
C ILE A 89 17.57 -18.35 -8.48
N THR A 90 18.78 -17.91 -8.19
CA THR A 90 19.08 -17.24 -6.92
C THR A 90 19.54 -15.82 -7.22
N PHE A 91 18.90 -14.85 -6.60
CA PHE A 91 19.36 -13.47 -6.55
C PHE A 91 19.95 -13.21 -5.17
N ASN A 92 21.15 -12.67 -5.17
CA ASN A 92 21.90 -12.30 -3.99
C ASN A 92 22.60 -10.97 -4.24
N HIS A 93 22.56 -10.06 -3.29
CA HIS A 93 23.19 -8.74 -3.40
C HIS A 93 23.93 -8.42 -2.09
N GLU A 94 24.90 -9.26 -1.75
CA GLU A 94 25.71 -9.05 -0.55
C GLU A 94 26.78 -7.96 -0.79
N PRO A 95 27.04 -7.12 0.23
CA PRO A 95 26.48 -7.14 1.60
C PRO A 95 25.14 -6.41 1.75
N GLU A 96 24.58 -5.87 0.69
CA GLU A 96 23.37 -5.04 0.72
C GLU A 96 22.10 -5.90 0.79
N VAL A 97 21.02 -5.29 1.28
CA VAL A 97 19.70 -5.92 1.27
C VAL A 97 18.98 -5.61 -0.04
N MET A 98 18.31 -6.60 -0.61
CA MET A 98 17.54 -6.45 -1.86
C MET A 98 16.25 -5.65 -1.64
N GLY A 99 15.77 -5.61 -0.40
CA GLY A 99 14.57 -4.92 -0.01
C GLY A 99 14.22 -5.19 1.44
N ASN A 100 13.06 -4.70 1.84
CA ASN A 100 12.54 -4.89 3.21
C ASN A 100 11.06 -5.23 3.16
N VAL A 101 10.61 -6.08 4.07
CA VAL A 101 9.19 -6.36 4.27
C VAL A 101 8.68 -5.50 5.41
N ILE A 102 7.57 -4.81 5.22
CA ILE A 102 6.90 -3.98 6.21
C ILE A 102 5.40 -4.27 6.23
N PHE A 103 4.71 -3.95 7.32
CA PHE A 103 3.25 -3.97 7.33
C PHE A 103 2.68 -2.76 6.59
N ASN A 104 1.70 -2.99 5.70
CA ASN A 104 1.00 -1.94 4.97
C ASN A 104 0.31 -0.95 5.92
N GLN A 105 -0.31 -1.46 6.98
CA GLN A 105 -0.99 -0.63 7.97
C GLN A 105 -0.03 0.34 8.70
N ASP A 106 1.21 -0.07 8.99
CA ASP A 106 2.18 0.77 9.70
C ASP A 106 2.64 1.93 8.82
N LEU A 107 2.90 1.66 7.54
CA LEU A 107 3.20 2.71 6.57
C LEU A 107 2.05 3.70 6.43
N LEU A 108 0.82 3.19 6.28
CA LEU A 108 -0.38 4.04 6.14
C LEU A 108 -0.65 4.85 7.40
N PHE A 109 -0.53 4.24 8.59
CA PHE A 109 -0.70 4.94 9.87
C PHE A 109 0.27 6.11 10.00
N ASN A 110 1.56 5.88 9.75
CA ASN A 110 2.59 6.90 9.86
C ASN A 110 2.43 8.01 8.81
N ALA A 111 2.03 7.66 7.57
CA ALA A 111 1.74 8.63 6.53
C ALA A 111 0.55 9.54 6.91
N ARG A 112 -0.56 8.96 7.40
CA ARG A 112 -1.73 9.74 7.87
C ARG A 112 -1.38 10.59 9.09
N LYS A 113 -0.61 10.07 10.05
CA LYS A 113 -0.16 10.83 11.21
C LYS A 113 0.64 12.06 10.78
N LYS A 114 1.52 11.91 9.79
CA LYS A 114 2.32 13.01 9.24
C LYS A 114 1.46 14.06 8.52
N LEU A 115 0.45 13.63 7.76
CA LEU A 115 -0.50 14.55 7.12
C LEU A 115 -1.37 15.30 8.14
N LYS A 116 -1.79 14.62 9.23
CA LYS A 116 -2.52 15.26 10.34
C LYS A 116 -1.69 16.37 10.99
N SER A 117 -0.41 16.14 11.25
CA SER A 117 0.48 17.15 11.83
C SER A 117 0.66 18.39 10.94
N LYS A 118 0.54 18.22 9.63
CA LYS A 118 0.58 19.31 8.63
C LYS A 118 -0.79 19.95 8.37
N LYS A 119 -1.85 19.49 9.05
CA LYS A 119 -3.25 19.93 8.82
C LYS A 119 -3.72 19.78 7.36
N SER A 120 -3.17 18.79 6.67
CA SER A 120 -3.39 18.56 5.23
C SER A 120 -4.37 17.41 4.94
N ILE A 121 -5.06 16.88 5.94
CA ILE A 121 -5.99 15.76 5.80
C ILE A 121 -7.29 16.01 6.57
N LEU A 122 -8.43 15.75 5.92
CA LEU A 122 -9.76 15.73 6.52
C LEU A 122 -10.37 14.34 6.32
N LEU A 123 -10.77 13.72 7.41
CA LEU A 123 -11.39 12.39 7.42
C LEU A 123 -12.89 12.50 7.72
N LYS A 124 -13.66 11.43 7.49
CA LYS A 124 -15.12 11.40 7.54
C LYS A 124 -15.76 12.39 6.56
N ILE A 125 -15.15 12.58 5.40
CA ILE A 125 -15.67 13.42 4.34
C ILE A 125 -16.09 12.54 3.17
N ASN A 126 -17.37 12.31 3.03
CA ASN A 126 -17.94 11.69 1.85
C ASN A 126 -18.33 12.81 0.86
N LEU A 127 -17.49 13.02 -0.14
CA LEU A 127 -17.70 14.03 -1.16
C LEU A 127 -18.29 13.38 -2.41
N PRO A 128 -19.53 13.69 -2.81
CA PRO A 128 -20.03 13.25 -4.11
C PRO A 128 -19.22 13.98 -5.19
N ILE A 129 -18.59 13.22 -6.07
CA ILE A 129 -17.73 13.79 -7.13
C ILE A 129 -18.55 14.56 -8.16
N SER A 130 -19.83 14.29 -8.29
CA SER A 130 -20.76 15.12 -9.06
C SER A 130 -20.72 16.60 -8.65
N SER A 131 -20.40 16.89 -7.38
CA SER A 131 -20.22 18.28 -6.91
C SER A 131 -18.95 18.96 -7.43
N LEU A 132 -18.04 18.22 -8.08
CA LEU A 132 -16.78 18.73 -8.64
C LEU A 132 -16.92 19.21 -10.09
N LYS A 133 -18.10 19.09 -10.71
CA LYS A 133 -18.28 19.27 -12.17
C LYS A 133 -18.18 20.69 -12.71
N LYS A 134 -18.25 21.75 -11.90
CA LYS A 134 -18.34 23.11 -12.47
C LYS A 134 -17.40 24.15 -11.88
N GLU A 135 -16.99 24.01 -10.67
CA GLU A 135 -16.12 24.97 -10.01
C GLU A 135 -15.08 24.20 -9.18
N ASN A 136 -13.82 24.58 -9.27
CA ASN A 136 -12.75 24.02 -8.44
C ASN A 136 -12.94 24.39 -6.96
N ILE A 137 -14.20 24.49 -6.49
CA ILE A 137 -14.60 24.88 -5.15
C ILE A 137 -15.53 23.80 -4.58
N ILE A 138 -15.23 23.38 -3.36
CA ILE A 138 -16.09 22.47 -2.60
C ILE A 138 -16.41 23.09 -1.24
N CYS A 139 -17.59 22.76 -0.71
CA CYS A 139 -17.99 23.12 0.64
C CYS A 139 -17.91 21.89 1.55
N ILE A 140 -17.06 21.94 2.57
CA ILE A 140 -16.93 20.90 3.59
C ILE A 140 -17.17 21.53 4.96
N LYS A 141 -18.17 21.04 5.71
CA LYS A 141 -18.49 21.53 7.06
C LYS A 141 -18.59 23.08 7.13
N LYS A 142 -19.34 23.67 6.19
CA LYS A 142 -19.58 25.13 6.08
C LYS A 142 -18.29 25.94 5.77
N LYS A 143 -17.20 25.30 5.32
CA LYS A 143 -15.98 25.97 4.85
C LYS A 143 -15.80 25.73 3.37
N PHE A 144 -15.35 26.75 2.65
CA PHE A 144 -15.12 26.69 1.20
C PHE A 144 -13.64 26.44 0.91
N TYR A 145 -13.37 25.48 0.02
CA TYR A 145 -12.04 25.08 -0.39
C TYR A 145 -11.96 25.17 -1.90
N MET A 146 -10.97 25.90 -2.40
CA MET A 146 -10.67 26.02 -3.82
C MET A 146 -9.34 25.31 -4.12
N PHE A 147 -9.26 24.63 -5.25
CA PHE A 147 -8.06 23.88 -5.67
C PHE A 147 -7.87 24.00 -7.18
N LYS A 148 -6.60 23.87 -7.62
CA LYS A 148 -6.23 23.96 -9.05
C LYS A 148 -6.37 22.60 -9.75
N LYS A 149 -6.06 21.50 -9.06
CA LYS A 149 -6.07 20.14 -9.61
C LYS A 149 -6.61 19.14 -8.60
N ILE A 150 -7.17 18.05 -9.14
CA ILE A 150 -7.67 16.91 -8.35
C ILE A 150 -6.85 15.69 -8.68
N ILE A 151 -6.47 14.93 -7.65
CA ILE A 151 -5.89 13.59 -7.76
C ILE A 151 -6.89 12.61 -7.16
N LEU A 152 -7.31 11.63 -7.96
CA LEU A 152 -8.23 10.61 -7.53
C LEU A 152 -7.46 9.35 -7.13
N SER A 153 -7.52 8.98 -5.85
CA SER A 153 -6.88 7.79 -5.27
C SER A 153 -7.82 6.98 -4.38
N ALA A 154 -9.11 6.97 -4.71
CA ALA A 154 -10.19 6.42 -3.89
C ALA A 154 -10.32 4.89 -3.91
N GLY A 155 -9.39 4.19 -4.58
CA GLY A 155 -9.34 2.72 -4.63
C GLY A 155 -10.30 2.09 -5.64
N LYS A 156 -10.34 0.75 -5.67
CA LYS A 156 -11.08 -0.01 -6.69
C LYS A 156 -12.60 0.11 -6.60
N ASN A 157 -13.12 0.37 -5.42
CA ASN A 157 -14.58 0.46 -5.16
C ASN A 157 -15.11 1.88 -5.37
N PHE A 158 -14.32 2.73 -6.02
CA PHE A 158 -14.74 4.05 -6.39
C PHE A 158 -15.66 3.96 -7.62
N ASP A 159 -16.88 4.43 -7.47
CA ASP A 159 -17.84 4.52 -8.56
C ASP A 159 -18.21 5.97 -8.81
N ASN A 160 -18.17 6.37 -10.06
CA ASN A 160 -18.55 7.72 -10.47
C ASN A 160 -18.95 7.74 -11.96
N GLU A 161 -20.12 8.25 -12.24
CA GLU A 161 -20.65 8.40 -13.60
C GLU A 161 -19.78 9.26 -14.53
N ALA A 162 -18.95 10.15 -13.98
CA ALA A 162 -18.05 11.00 -14.76
C ALA A 162 -16.74 10.32 -15.19
N ILE A 163 -16.50 9.07 -14.73
CA ILE A 163 -15.28 8.32 -15.01
C ILE A 163 -15.65 7.00 -15.66
N HIS A 164 -15.26 6.81 -16.92
CA HIS A 164 -15.41 5.53 -17.58
C HIS A 164 -14.50 4.48 -16.96
N LYS A 165 -15.09 3.50 -16.28
CA LYS A 165 -14.38 2.40 -15.66
C LYS A 165 -14.54 1.13 -16.51
N LYS A 166 -13.42 0.59 -17.00
CA LYS A 166 -13.38 -0.76 -17.55
C LYS A 166 -12.85 -1.71 -16.50
N SER A 167 -13.57 -2.78 -16.22
CA SER A 167 -13.15 -3.82 -15.27
C SER A 167 -12.94 -5.13 -16.03
N PHE A 168 -11.77 -5.75 -15.81
CA PHE A 168 -11.44 -7.06 -16.35
C PHE A 168 -11.28 -8.05 -15.21
N ASN A 169 -12.03 -9.12 -15.23
CA ASN A 169 -11.85 -10.24 -14.30
C ASN A 169 -10.89 -11.24 -14.93
N GLN A 170 -9.70 -11.38 -14.37
CA GLN A 170 -8.69 -12.34 -14.84
C GLN A 170 -8.92 -13.76 -14.30
N GLY A 171 -9.94 -13.97 -13.47
CA GLY A 171 -10.27 -15.26 -12.87
C GLY A 171 -9.29 -15.73 -11.78
N HIS A 172 -8.35 -14.89 -11.36
CA HIS A 172 -7.42 -15.22 -10.28
C HIS A 172 -7.97 -14.80 -8.91
N GLN A 173 -7.72 -15.62 -7.91
CA GLN A 173 -7.90 -15.30 -6.50
C GLN A 173 -6.54 -15.27 -5.82
N SER A 174 -6.30 -14.28 -4.95
CA SER A 174 -5.07 -14.18 -4.17
C SER A 174 -5.38 -14.37 -2.70
N PHE A 175 -4.60 -15.24 -2.07
CA PHE A 175 -4.65 -15.55 -0.65
C PHE A 175 -3.39 -15.00 0.01
N VAL A 176 -3.57 -14.33 1.12
CA VAL A 176 -2.47 -13.73 1.90
C VAL A 176 -2.60 -14.21 3.34
N GLY A 177 -1.52 -14.60 3.93
CA GLY A 177 -1.52 -15.07 5.31
C GLY A 177 -0.12 -15.13 5.91
N PHE A 178 -0.09 -15.69 7.11
CA PHE A 178 1.14 -15.91 7.88
C PHE A 178 1.20 -17.36 8.35
N PHE A 179 2.39 -17.84 8.57
CA PHE A 179 2.61 -19.15 9.12
C PHE A 179 3.91 -19.22 9.92
N ASN A 180 3.94 -20.13 10.88
CA ASN A 180 5.15 -20.50 11.61
C ASN A 180 5.84 -21.68 10.92
N HIS A 181 7.15 -21.71 11.00
CA HIS A 181 7.97 -22.80 10.47
C HIS A 181 9.08 -23.19 11.46
N SER A 182 9.63 -24.38 11.31
CA SER A 182 10.60 -24.96 12.25
C SER A 182 12.04 -24.45 12.07
N LYS A 183 12.34 -23.83 10.92
CA LYS A 183 13.68 -23.34 10.59
C LYS A 183 13.67 -21.82 10.47
N ASN A 184 14.76 -21.16 10.85
CA ASN A 184 14.92 -19.74 10.65
C ASN A 184 14.83 -19.38 9.14
N HIS A 185 14.05 -18.33 8.78
CA HIS A 185 13.92 -17.89 7.39
C HIS A 185 15.20 -17.28 6.82
N ASN A 186 16.20 -16.93 7.64
CA ASN A 186 17.50 -16.36 7.24
C ASN A 186 17.39 -15.13 6.31
N ASN A 187 16.26 -14.41 6.37
CA ASN A 187 15.95 -13.28 5.50
C ASN A 187 15.85 -13.65 4.01
N PHE A 188 15.47 -14.89 3.71
CA PHE A 188 15.24 -15.36 2.35
C PHE A 188 13.78 -15.16 1.96
N ALA A 189 13.59 -14.67 0.73
CA ALA A 189 12.30 -14.69 0.07
C ALA A 189 12.28 -15.82 -0.97
N TYR A 190 11.12 -16.41 -1.16
CA TYR A 190 10.92 -17.51 -2.10
C TYR A 190 9.78 -17.18 -3.06
N GLU A 191 9.95 -17.53 -4.33
CA GLU A 191 8.90 -17.50 -5.35
C GLU A 191 8.84 -18.86 -6.01
N TYR A 192 7.71 -19.52 -5.81
CA TYR A 192 7.44 -20.84 -6.39
C TYR A 192 6.39 -20.73 -7.48
N PHE A 193 6.75 -21.05 -8.71
CA PHE A 193 5.81 -21.18 -9.80
C PHE A 193 5.17 -22.57 -9.78
N THR A 194 4.01 -22.67 -9.12
CA THR A 194 3.26 -23.92 -9.04
C THR A 194 2.36 -24.12 -10.25
N LYS A 195 1.82 -25.34 -10.45
CA LYS A 195 0.86 -25.62 -11.54
C LYS A 195 -0.38 -24.72 -11.49
N SER A 196 -0.82 -24.31 -10.30
CA SER A 196 -2.06 -23.55 -10.10
C SER A 196 -1.82 -22.05 -10.03
N GLY A 197 -0.57 -21.62 -9.93
CA GLY A 197 -0.17 -20.22 -9.87
C GLY A 197 1.03 -19.96 -8.95
N PRO A 198 1.50 -18.73 -8.88
CA PRO A 198 2.68 -18.38 -8.08
C PRO A 198 2.38 -18.34 -6.58
N LEU A 199 3.33 -18.86 -5.79
CA LEU A 199 3.39 -18.76 -4.34
C LEU A 199 4.64 -17.98 -3.95
N ALA A 200 4.46 -16.79 -3.39
CA ALA A 200 5.53 -16.05 -2.75
C ALA A 200 5.55 -16.29 -1.24
N VAL A 201 6.73 -16.52 -0.68
CA VAL A 201 6.96 -16.58 0.77
C VAL A 201 8.01 -15.55 1.12
N LEU A 202 7.71 -14.69 2.10
CA LEU A 202 8.57 -13.58 2.50
C LEU A 202 8.84 -13.66 4.01
N PRO A 203 10.04 -13.24 4.46
CA PRO A 203 10.28 -13.07 5.89
C PRO A 203 9.28 -12.06 6.45
N ALA A 204 8.54 -12.41 7.49
CA ALA A 204 7.58 -11.49 8.08
C ALA A 204 8.27 -10.50 9.03
N PRO A 205 7.81 -9.24 9.09
CA PRO A 205 8.34 -8.24 10.01
C PRO A 205 7.89 -8.54 11.45
N HIS A 206 8.46 -9.57 12.03
CA HIS A 206 8.15 -10.09 13.36
C HIS A 206 9.46 -10.35 14.12
N LYS A 207 9.42 -10.33 15.46
CA LYS A 207 10.60 -10.61 16.28
C LYS A 207 11.09 -12.05 16.13
N ASP A 208 10.14 -12.94 15.93
CA ASP A 208 10.40 -14.35 15.72
C ASP A 208 10.78 -14.61 14.25
N LYS A 209 12.00 -15.15 14.05
CA LYS A 209 12.52 -15.50 12.71
C LYS A 209 11.97 -16.82 12.16
N PHE A 210 11.08 -17.47 12.89
CA PHE A 210 10.32 -18.65 12.49
C PHE A 210 8.92 -18.29 11.96
N PHE A 211 8.73 -17.04 11.55
CA PHE A 211 7.46 -16.51 11.10
C PHE A 211 7.59 -15.86 9.72
N SER A 212 6.79 -16.30 8.77
CA SER A 212 6.78 -15.79 7.39
C SER A 212 5.38 -15.42 6.93
N THR A 213 5.32 -14.53 5.94
CA THR A 213 4.10 -14.23 5.22
C THR A 213 4.10 -14.94 3.88
N PHE A 214 2.92 -15.30 3.37
CA PHE A 214 2.77 -15.85 2.03
C PHE A 214 1.74 -15.09 1.22
N ILE A 215 1.91 -15.12 -0.09
CA ILE A 215 0.97 -14.64 -1.09
C ILE A 215 0.83 -15.74 -2.14
N TYR A 216 -0.34 -16.32 -2.23
CA TYR A 216 -0.65 -17.34 -3.22
C TYR A 216 -1.71 -16.85 -4.20
N SER A 217 -1.43 -16.86 -5.48
CA SER A 217 -2.38 -16.49 -6.54
C SER A 217 -2.76 -17.72 -7.34
N SER A 218 -4.07 -18.01 -7.44
CA SER A 218 -4.57 -19.20 -8.12
C SER A 218 -5.76 -18.89 -9.03
N LYS A 219 -5.83 -19.59 -10.16
CA LYS A 219 -7.00 -19.61 -11.06
C LYS A 219 -8.10 -20.56 -10.59
N ILE A 220 -7.76 -21.55 -9.79
CA ILE A 220 -8.71 -22.53 -9.25
C ILE A 220 -9.14 -22.15 -7.84
N LYS A 221 -10.32 -22.61 -7.43
CA LYS A 221 -10.75 -22.47 -6.04
C LYS A 221 -9.79 -23.25 -5.14
N VAL A 222 -9.34 -22.60 -4.08
CA VAL A 222 -8.40 -23.14 -3.11
C VAL A 222 -9.12 -23.20 -1.77
N SER A 223 -9.14 -24.37 -1.15
CA SER A 223 -9.65 -24.55 0.20
C SER A 223 -8.59 -24.20 1.24
N HIS A 224 -9.00 -24.05 2.50
CA HIS A 224 -8.07 -23.83 3.60
C HIS A 224 -7.10 -25.01 3.79
N ASN A 225 -7.55 -26.23 3.52
CA ASN A 225 -6.70 -27.41 3.60
C ASN A 225 -5.65 -27.45 2.47
N ASP A 226 -6.04 -27.01 1.26
CA ASP A 226 -5.07 -26.90 0.15
C ASP A 226 -3.96 -25.89 0.50
N LEU A 227 -4.30 -24.76 1.13
CA LEU A 227 -3.30 -23.79 1.59
C LEU A 227 -2.38 -24.36 2.67
N LYS A 228 -2.90 -25.16 3.62
CA LYS A 228 -2.07 -25.82 4.65
C LYS A 228 -1.09 -26.82 4.06
N ASN A 229 -1.47 -27.52 3.00
CA ASN A 229 -0.61 -28.51 2.35
C ASN A 229 0.44 -27.86 1.41
N LEU A 230 0.29 -26.59 1.11
CA LEU A 230 1.13 -25.85 0.16
C LEU A 230 2.28 -25.12 0.87
N ILE A 231 2.13 -24.89 2.18
CA ILE A 231 3.04 -24.15 3.07
C ILE A 231 3.68 -25.10 4.07
#